data_0fa5af5deb4d0e1450e472f3a613ece2
#
_entry.id   0fa5af5deb4d0e1450e472f3a613ece2
#
_cell.length_a   1.000
_cell.length_b   1.000
_cell.length_c   1.000
_cell.angle_alpha   90.00
_cell.angle_beta   90.00
_cell.angle_gamma   90.00
#
_symmetry.space_group_name_H-M   'P 1'
#
loop_
_entity.id
_entity.type
_entity.pdbx_description
1 polymer ?
#
loop_
_entity_poly.entity_id
_entity_poly.type
_entity_poly.pdbx_seq_one_letter_code
_entity_poly.pdbx_strand_id
1 'polypeptide(L)'
;MIELRSDAKYAMIIPTSMGTRLTPVNNQPFHSSNTFMMTGTSAESNVGSVSSFLGLPVKILTAFVKDSPVARFIKDDLARRHMDYEGPEFEQETPWGVRHQINMADTGWGSRGPRVQNDRAGEVGRMLNIKDFDLDRIFGEEGGKIVHMSGLIAALSPDTSQFCLEVARAAKKHGSRISFDLNHRASFWRGREDELSAAFKEIASLSDILIGNEEDFQLCLGIEGPEAGGKGIAAKIDGFKDMINRIKAEYSGASMFATTLREVESANRHMWGAIVCSGDDFHVVLPREIGVLDRIGGGDGFVGGMLYGVLKNWDAEKCTHFGWASGALAATMLTDYGQPANEEQVWSIWQGNARVKR
;
A
#
# COMPACT_ATOMS: atom_id res chain seq x y z
N MET A 1 -6.19 19.02 9.88
CA MET A 1 -5.79 18.56 8.52
C MET A 1 -4.26 18.61 8.39
N ILE A 2 -3.67 17.72 7.59
CA ILE A 2 -2.21 17.70 7.37
C ILE A 2 -1.86 18.81 6.38
N GLU A 3 -0.97 19.71 6.77
CA GLU A 3 -0.47 20.75 5.88
C GLU A 3 0.54 20.16 4.90
N LEU A 4 0.33 20.38 3.60
CA LEU A 4 1.17 19.89 2.53
C LEU A 4 1.93 21.05 1.87
N ARG A 5 3.19 20.81 1.49
CA ARG A 5 3.96 21.78 0.71
C ARG A 5 3.28 22.06 -0.64
N SER A 6 3.34 23.32 -1.10
CA SER A 6 2.66 23.77 -2.32
C SER A 6 3.54 23.68 -3.58
N ASP A 7 4.86 23.65 -3.42
CA ASP A 7 5.88 23.74 -4.46
C ASP A 7 6.36 22.40 -5.04
N ALA A 8 5.71 21.28 -4.67
CA ALA A 8 6.09 19.96 -5.12
C ALA A 8 5.54 19.64 -6.52
N LYS A 9 6.41 19.10 -7.39
CA LYS A 9 6.05 18.56 -8.71
C LYS A 9 5.16 17.33 -8.58
N TYR A 10 5.46 16.45 -7.62
CA TYR A 10 4.72 15.20 -7.42
C TYR A 10 3.76 15.29 -6.24
N ALA A 11 2.56 14.75 -6.41
CA ALA A 11 1.63 14.52 -5.33
C ALA A 11 2.16 13.43 -4.39
N MET A 12 2.74 12.35 -4.96
CA MET A 12 3.35 11.28 -4.20
C MET A 12 4.68 10.85 -4.81
N ILE A 13 5.66 10.54 -3.93
CA ILE A 13 6.90 9.84 -4.28
C ILE A 13 6.90 8.53 -3.49
N ILE A 14 7.18 7.41 -4.16
CA ILE A 14 6.94 6.06 -3.63
C ILE A 14 8.17 5.19 -3.85
N PRO A 15 9.00 4.96 -2.82
CA PRO A 15 10.03 3.93 -2.84
C PRO A 15 9.39 2.55 -2.78
N THR A 16 9.79 1.64 -3.67
CA THR A 16 9.21 0.30 -3.74
C THR A 16 10.07 -0.70 -4.52
N SER A 17 9.78 -1.98 -4.37
CA SER A 17 10.29 -3.05 -5.23
C SER A 17 9.19 -3.53 -6.17
N MET A 18 9.30 -3.18 -7.45
CA MET A 18 8.35 -3.61 -8.47
C MET A 18 8.57 -5.05 -8.91
N GLY A 19 7.49 -5.78 -9.06
CA GLY A 19 7.49 -7.13 -9.60
C GLY A 19 6.31 -7.39 -10.52
N THR A 20 6.05 -8.67 -10.78
CA THR A 20 4.88 -9.09 -11.55
C THR A 20 3.97 -9.98 -10.71
N ARG A 21 2.68 -9.90 -10.99
CA ARG A 21 1.68 -10.80 -10.46
C ARG A 21 1.10 -11.64 -11.58
N LEU A 22 0.98 -12.94 -11.32
CA LEU A 22 0.26 -13.91 -12.16
C LEU A 22 -1.03 -14.31 -11.45
N THR A 23 -2.17 -14.02 -12.08
CA THR A 23 -3.49 -14.36 -11.57
C THR A 23 -4.16 -15.31 -12.56
N PRO A 24 -4.56 -16.53 -12.12
CA PRO A 24 -5.35 -17.42 -12.96
C PRO A 24 -6.66 -16.76 -13.40
N VAL A 25 -7.03 -16.91 -14.65
CA VAL A 25 -8.33 -16.41 -15.13
C VAL A 25 -9.49 -17.26 -14.59
N ASN A 26 -10.70 -16.69 -14.57
CA ASN A 26 -11.92 -17.39 -14.16
C ASN A 26 -11.90 -17.96 -12.73
N ASN A 27 -11.19 -17.30 -11.82
CA ASN A 27 -11.08 -17.69 -10.39
C ASN A 27 -10.57 -19.12 -10.18
N GLN A 28 -9.79 -19.66 -11.13
CA GLN A 28 -9.25 -21.01 -11.02
C GLN A 28 -8.10 -21.07 -9.99
N PRO A 29 -7.87 -22.24 -9.38
CA PRO A 29 -6.66 -22.46 -8.58
C PRO A 29 -5.41 -22.37 -9.45
N PHE A 30 -4.32 -21.85 -8.88
CA PHE A 30 -3.08 -21.65 -9.64
C PHE A 30 -2.56 -22.97 -10.25
N HIS A 31 -2.59 -24.06 -9.50
CA HIS A 31 -2.06 -25.38 -9.92
C HIS A 31 -2.84 -26.05 -11.05
N SER A 32 -4.07 -25.64 -11.31
CA SER A 32 -4.93 -26.23 -12.34
C SER A 32 -5.19 -25.29 -13.52
N SER A 33 -4.57 -24.11 -13.52
CA SER A 33 -4.71 -23.13 -14.62
C SER A 33 -3.48 -23.12 -15.52
N ASN A 34 -3.71 -23.01 -16.80
CA ASN A 34 -2.67 -22.79 -17.82
C ASN A 34 -2.86 -21.45 -18.55
N THR A 35 -3.79 -20.60 -18.08
CA THR A 35 -4.03 -19.25 -18.59
C THR A 35 -3.99 -18.26 -17.42
N PHE A 36 -3.14 -17.23 -17.54
CA PHE A 36 -2.90 -16.26 -16.49
C PHE A 36 -2.94 -14.85 -17.03
N MET A 37 -3.48 -13.94 -16.24
CA MET A 37 -3.29 -12.51 -16.41
C MET A 37 -2.00 -12.12 -15.70
N MET A 38 -1.14 -11.30 -16.35
CA MET A 38 0.06 -10.73 -15.75
C MET A 38 -0.12 -9.22 -15.56
N THR A 39 0.22 -8.72 -14.36
CA THR A 39 0.21 -7.29 -14.02
C THR A 39 1.50 -6.91 -13.32
N GLY A 40 1.90 -5.63 -13.42
CA GLY A 40 2.93 -5.06 -12.56
C GLY A 40 2.38 -4.88 -11.15
N THR A 41 3.15 -5.16 -10.11
CA THR A 41 2.69 -5.13 -8.72
C THR A 41 3.74 -4.67 -7.73
N SER A 42 3.31 -3.91 -6.76
CA SER A 42 3.89 -3.69 -5.43
C SER A 42 2.83 -3.04 -4.56
N ALA A 43 2.84 -3.29 -3.25
CA ALA A 43 1.85 -2.70 -2.35
C ALA A 43 1.88 -1.17 -2.43
N GLU A 44 3.07 -0.59 -2.45
CA GLU A 44 3.26 0.86 -2.47
C GLU A 44 2.77 1.48 -3.79
N SER A 45 3.09 0.87 -4.95
CA SER A 45 2.60 1.37 -6.25
C SER A 45 1.08 1.21 -6.40
N ASN A 46 0.50 0.18 -5.76
CA ASN A 46 -0.95 -0.01 -5.73
C ASN A 46 -1.64 1.16 -5.03
N VAL A 47 -1.09 1.63 -3.91
CA VAL A 47 -1.56 2.85 -3.21
C VAL A 47 -1.50 4.06 -4.13
N GLY A 48 -0.38 4.28 -4.82
CA GLY A 48 -0.20 5.40 -5.75
C GLY A 48 -1.17 5.38 -6.94
N SER A 49 -1.67 4.20 -7.32
CA SER A 49 -2.55 4.04 -8.49
C SER A 49 -3.84 4.86 -8.39
N VAL A 50 -4.45 4.95 -7.21
CA VAL A 50 -5.68 5.74 -7.05
C VAL A 50 -5.43 7.21 -7.42
N SER A 51 -4.35 7.78 -6.90
CA SER A 51 -3.98 9.18 -7.18
C SER A 51 -3.62 9.39 -8.65
N SER A 52 -2.84 8.49 -9.26
CA SER A 52 -2.41 8.65 -10.65
C SER A 52 -3.56 8.50 -11.65
N PHE A 53 -4.46 7.53 -11.48
CA PHE A 53 -5.65 7.41 -12.31
C PHE A 53 -6.62 8.60 -12.16
N LEU A 54 -6.60 9.27 -11.01
CA LEU A 54 -7.36 10.50 -10.77
C LEU A 54 -6.59 11.78 -11.16
N GLY A 55 -5.49 11.64 -11.92
CA GLY A 55 -4.79 12.74 -12.57
C GLY A 55 -3.76 13.46 -11.69
N LEU A 56 -3.39 12.92 -10.54
CA LEU A 56 -2.31 13.48 -9.73
C LEU A 56 -0.95 12.85 -10.10
N PRO A 57 0.13 13.63 -10.22
CA PRO A 57 1.44 13.13 -10.60
C PRO A 57 2.04 12.27 -9.48
N VAL A 58 2.47 11.06 -9.83
CA VAL A 58 3.09 10.08 -8.93
C VAL A 58 4.43 9.64 -9.50
N LYS A 59 5.46 9.54 -8.65
CA LYS A 59 6.79 9.04 -9.00
C LYS A 59 7.16 7.81 -8.18
N ILE A 60 7.64 6.78 -8.86
CA ILE A 60 8.11 5.51 -8.28
C ILE A 60 9.64 5.55 -8.22
N LEU A 61 10.21 5.24 -7.04
CA LEU A 61 11.64 4.99 -6.87
C LEU A 61 11.86 3.48 -6.73
N THR A 62 12.48 2.84 -7.74
CA THR A 62 12.63 1.39 -7.76
C THR A 62 13.87 0.96 -8.55
N ALA A 63 14.21 -0.32 -8.49
CA ALA A 63 15.30 -0.90 -9.25
C ALA A 63 14.75 -1.78 -10.39
N PHE A 64 15.52 -1.89 -11.48
CA PHE A 64 15.18 -2.73 -12.62
C PHE A 64 16.33 -3.69 -12.96
N VAL A 65 15.97 -4.82 -13.57
CA VAL A 65 16.93 -5.69 -14.23
C VAL A 65 17.14 -5.16 -15.64
N LYS A 66 18.38 -4.81 -15.99
CA LYS A 66 18.74 -4.21 -17.27
C LYS A 66 18.38 -5.14 -18.43
N ASP A 67 17.84 -4.57 -19.49
CA ASP A 67 17.44 -5.25 -20.73
C ASP A 67 16.44 -6.42 -20.53
N SER A 68 15.86 -6.56 -19.33
CA SER A 68 14.90 -7.62 -19.04
C SER A 68 13.53 -7.35 -19.69
N PRO A 69 12.93 -8.33 -20.38
CA PRO A 69 11.56 -8.22 -20.86
C PRO A 69 10.54 -7.98 -19.74
N VAL A 70 10.80 -8.51 -18.54
CA VAL A 70 9.96 -8.29 -17.36
C VAL A 70 10.08 -6.84 -16.86
N ALA A 71 11.31 -6.29 -16.85
CA ALA A 71 11.50 -4.87 -16.52
C ALA A 71 10.77 -3.96 -17.52
N ARG A 72 10.85 -4.28 -18.83
CA ARG A 72 10.11 -3.55 -19.85
C ARG A 72 8.61 -3.61 -19.63
N PHE A 73 8.07 -4.79 -19.34
CA PHE A 73 6.64 -4.95 -19.00
C PHE A 73 6.23 -4.09 -17.80
N ILE A 74 7.04 -4.08 -16.73
CA ILE A 74 6.77 -3.26 -15.52
C ILE A 74 6.78 -1.77 -15.87
N LYS A 75 7.77 -1.30 -16.65
CA LYS A 75 7.85 0.10 -17.09
C LYS A 75 6.63 0.51 -17.93
N ASP A 76 6.20 -0.37 -18.86
CA ASP A 76 5.01 -0.14 -19.68
C ASP A 76 3.72 -0.16 -18.80
N ASP A 77 3.67 -0.99 -17.75
CA ASP A 77 2.57 -1.00 -16.79
C ASP A 77 2.51 0.30 -15.96
N LEU A 78 3.66 0.79 -15.47
CA LEU A 78 3.73 2.08 -14.79
C LEU A 78 3.30 3.24 -15.70
N ALA A 79 3.72 3.22 -16.97
CA ALA A 79 3.28 4.20 -17.96
C ALA A 79 1.76 4.19 -18.20
N ARG A 80 1.13 2.98 -18.26
CA ARG A 80 -0.33 2.84 -18.33
C ARG A 80 -1.06 3.39 -17.09
N ARG A 81 -0.40 3.34 -15.93
CA ARG A 81 -0.89 3.96 -14.69
C ARG A 81 -0.56 5.45 -14.57
N HIS A 82 0.04 6.07 -15.59
CA HIS A 82 0.46 7.48 -15.57
C HIS A 82 1.46 7.80 -14.44
N MET A 83 2.35 6.86 -14.11
CA MET A 83 3.36 7.02 -13.09
C MET A 83 4.74 7.23 -13.71
N ASP A 84 5.45 8.27 -13.27
CA ASP A 84 6.87 8.42 -13.54
C ASP A 84 7.66 7.43 -12.68
N TYR A 85 8.84 7.05 -13.14
CA TYR A 85 9.73 6.19 -12.36
C TYR A 85 11.19 6.58 -12.51
N GLU A 86 11.97 6.24 -11.50
CA GLU A 86 13.41 6.48 -11.47
C GLU A 86 14.09 5.37 -10.64
N GLY A 87 15.33 5.01 -11.02
CA GLY A 87 16.19 4.14 -10.23
C GLY A 87 17.23 3.40 -11.05
N PRO A 88 18.10 2.64 -10.38
CA PRO A 88 19.19 1.92 -11.01
C PRO A 88 18.72 0.75 -11.87
N GLU A 89 19.52 0.43 -12.87
CA GLU A 89 19.41 -0.81 -13.64
C GLU A 89 20.59 -1.72 -13.32
N PHE A 90 20.30 -2.94 -12.87
CA PHE A 90 21.30 -3.96 -12.53
C PHE A 90 21.40 -5.02 -13.62
N GLU A 91 22.63 -5.42 -13.96
CA GLU A 91 22.85 -6.55 -14.85
C GLU A 91 22.37 -7.85 -14.20
N GLN A 92 21.71 -8.70 -14.96
CA GLN A 92 21.37 -10.05 -14.47
C GLN A 92 22.60 -10.94 -14.32
N GLU A 93 23.65 -10.66 -15.09
CA GLU A 93 24.95 -11.36 -15.15
C GLU A 93 24.84 -12.83 -15.60
N THR A 94 24.03 -13.65 -14.92
CA THR A 94 23.85 -15.07 -15.21
C THR A 94 22.38 -15.46 -15.09
N PRO A 95 21.95 -16.64 -15.59
CA PRO A 95 20.58 -17.14 -15.36
C PRO A 95 20.20 -17.29 -13.88
N TRP A 96 21.17 -17.30 -12.98
CA TRP A 96 21.02 -17.40 -11.52
C TRP A 96 21.10 -16.03 -10.79
N GLY A 97 21.28 -14.96 -11.57
CA GLY A 97 21.41 -13.59 -11.03
C GLY A 97 20.08 -12.99 -10.63
N VAL A 98 20.09 -11.66 -10.49
CA VAL A 98 18.90 -10.92 -10.03
C VAL A 98 17.74 -10.98 -11.02
N ARG A 99 16.51 -10.91 -10.50
CA ARG A 99 15.27 -10.85 -11.27
C ARG A 99 14.21 -10.03 -10.56
N HIS A 100 13.15 -9.65 -11.25
CA HIS A 100 11.96 -9.12 -10.60
C HIS A 100 11.20 -10.23 -9.85
N GLN A 101 10.62 -9.92 -8.71
CA GLN A 101 9.80 -10.84 -7.94
C GLN A 101 8.55 -11.27 -8.74
N ILE A 102 8.06 -12.48 -8.45
CA ILE A 102 6.82 -13.00 -9.01
C ILE A 102 5.84 -13.30 -7.86
N ASN A 103 4.68 -12.67 -7.91
CA ASN A 103 3.58 -12.93 -7.01
C ASN A 103 2.57 -13.84 -7.72
N MET A 104 2.45 -15.08 -7.25
CA MET A 104 1.48 -16.05 -7.75
C MET A 104 0.26 -16.04 -6.86
N ALA A 105 -0.87 -15.55 -7.35
CA ALA A 105 -2.04 -15.34 -6.51
C ALA A 105 -3.33 -15.75 -7.23
N ASP A 106 -4.06 -16.72 -6.68
CA ASP A 106 -5.43 -16.98 -7.10
C ASP A 106 -6.44 -16.24 -6.20
N THR A 107 -7.59 -15.88 -6.76
CA THR A 107 -8.59 -15.07 -6.10
C THR A 107 -9.52 -15.86 -5.17
N GLY A 108 -9.47 -17.18 -5.23
CA GLY A 108 -10.46 -18.03 -4.57
C GLY A 108 -11.85 -17.97 -5.23
N TRP A 109 -12.80 -18.76 -4.73
CA TRP A 109 -14.22 -18.70 -5.13
C TRP A 109 -15.09 -19.39 -4.09
N GLY A 110 -16.15 -18.75 -3.63
CA GLY A 110 -17.09 -19.30 -2.67
C GLY A 110 -16.39 -19.68 -1.36
N SER A 111 -16.43 -20.95 -0.98
CA SER A 111 -15.75 -21.50 0.21
C SER A 111 -14.26 -21.78 0.00
N ARG A 112 -13.77 -21.76 -1.24
CA ARG A 112 -12.35 -21.91 -1.54
C ARG A 112 -11.64 -20.56 -1.38
N GLY A 113 -10.89 -20.41 -0.28
CA GLY A 113 -10.11 -19.19 -0.02
C GLY A 113 -9.01 -18.94 -1.07
N PRO A 114 -8.61 -17.68 -1.27
CA PRO A 114 -7.49 -17.32 -2.16
C PRO A 114 -6.17 -17.89 -1.62
N ARG A 115 -5.23 -18.14 -2.54
CA ARG A 115 -3.86 -18.53 -2.21
C ARG A 115 -2.88 -17.56 -2.83
N VAL A 116 -1.87 -17.20 -2.06
CA VAL A 116 -0.78 -16.31 -2.50
C VAL A 116 0.55 -16.96 -2.19
N GLN A 117 1.43 -16.98 -3.18
CA GLN A 117 2.83 -17.34 -3.02
C GLN A 117 3.69 -16.25 -3.64
N ASN A 118 4.52 -15.62 -2.82
CA ASN A 118 5.51 -14.66 -3.28
C ASN A 118 6.83 -15.40 -3.56
N ASP A 119 7.27 -15.41 -4.80
CA ASP A 119 8.60 -15.87 -5.17
C ASP A 119 9.53 -14.65 -5.31
N ARG A 120 10.34 -14.44 -4.27
CA ARG A 120 11.27 -13.31 -4.15
C ARG A 120 12.75 -13.74 -4.24
N ALA A 121 13.03 -14.94 -4.74
CA ALA A 121 14.39 -15.39 -4.95
C ALA A 121 15.11 -14.46 -5.96
N GLY A 122 16.28 -13.94 -5.60
CA GLY A 122 17.04 -13.03 -6.46
C GLY A 122 16.36 -11.69 -6.76
N GLU A 123 15.43 -11.25 -5.94
CA GLU A 123 14.68 -10.00 -6.17
C GLU A 123 15.59 -8.79 -6.24
N VAL A 124 15.56 -8.08 -7.40
CA VAL A 124 16.41 -6.92 -7.67
C VAL A 124 16.14 -5.74 -6.70
N GLY A 125 14.92 -5.59 -6.23
CA GLY A 125 14.55 -4.55 -5.27
C GLY A 125 15.28 -4.62 -3.93
N ARG A 126 15.84 -5.79 -3.57
CA ARG A 126 16.68 -5.93 -2.37
C ARG A 126 18.01 -5.20 -2.46
N MET A 127 18.42 -4.79 -3.66
CA MET A 127 19.66 -4.06 -3.94
C MET A 127 19.48 -2.54 -3.87
N LEU A 128 18.24 -2.05 -3.70
CA LEU A 128 17.98 -0.61 -3.58
C LEU A 128 18.82 -0.02 -2.46
N ASN A 129 19.58 1.00 -2.82
CA ASN A 129 20.49 1.69 -1.91
C ASN A 129 20.37 3.20 -2.12
N ILE A 130 20.60 3.96 -1.06
CA ILE A 130 20.52 5.43 -1.09
C ILE A 130 21.48 6.06 -2.10
N LYS A 131 22.60 5.41 -2.35
CA LYS A 131 23.64 5.89 -3.30
C LYS A 131 23.16 5.94 -4.75
N ASP A 132 22.07 5.25 -5.06
CA ASP A 132 21.52 5.16 -6.41
C ASP A 132 20.59 6.35 -6.73
N PHE A 133 20.34 7.26 -5.76
CA PHE A 133 19.39 8.34 -5.88
C PHE A 133 19.97 9.67 -5.42
N ASP A 134 19.73 10.72 -6.18
CA ASP A 134 19.98 12.10 -5.79
C ASP A 134 18.77 12.64 -4.99
N LEU A 135 18.81 12.47 -3.66
CA LEU A 135 17.69 12.82 -2.79
C LEU A 135 17.45 14.34 -2.70
N ASP A 136 18.50 15.15 -2.77
CA ASP A 136 18.35 16.61 -2.73
C ASP A 136 17.65 17.11 -4.01
N ARG A 137 17.92 16.54 -5.17
CA ARG A 137 17.16 16.79 -6.39
C ARG A 137 15.73 16.27 -6.28
N ILE A 138 15.53 14.99 -5.87
CA ILE A 138 14.21 14.34 -5.82
C ILE A 138 13.27 15.05 -4.84
N PHE A 139 13.73 15.36 -3.62
CA PHE A 139 12.87 15.95 -2.58
C PHE A 139 12.99 17.47 -2.49
N GLY A 140 14.16 18.04 -2.84
CA GLY A 140 14.40 19.49 -2.82
C GLY A 140 13.91 20.19 -4.07
N GLU A 141 14.40 19.79 -5.25
CA GLU A 141 14.10 20.48 -6.51
C GLU A 141 12.75 20.03 -7.11
N GLU A 142 12.53 18.72 -7.27
CA GLU A 142 11.28 18.20 -7.80
C GLU A 142 10.17 18.23 -6.74
N GLY A 143 10.44 17.72 -5.57
CA GLY A 143 9.54 17.68 -4.44
C GLY A 143 8.38 16.68 -4.55
N GLY A 144 8.02 16.09 -3.43
CA GLY A 144 6.81 15.29 -3.23
C GLY A 144 5.97 15.88 -2.11
N LYS A 145 4.65 15.92 -2.25
CA LYS A 145 3.77 16.34 -1.15
C LYS A 145 3.72 15.26 -0.07
N ILE A 146 3.55 14.01 -0.49
CA ILE A 146 3.56 12.83 0.38
C ILE A 146 4.61 11.85 -0.14
N VAL A 147 5.40 11.29 0.77
CA VAL A 147 6.19 10.08 0.54
C VAL A 147 5.45 8.93 1.16
N HIS A 148 5.04 7.95 0.35
CA HIS A 148 4.39 6.75 0.85
C HIS A 148 5.34 5.56 0.76
N MET A 149 5.50 4.85 1.87
CA MET A 149 6.28 3.62 1.95
C MET A 149 5.55 2.59 2.81
N SER A 150 5.90 1.34 2.64
CA SER A 150 5.36 0.28 3.48
C SER A 150 6.47 -0.53 4.15
N GLY A 151 6.07 -1.32 5.14
CA GLY A 151 6.92 -2.29 5.77
C GLY A 151 7.42 -3.39 4.82
N LEU A 152 6.75 -3.61 3.68
CA LEU A 152 7.22 -4.57 2.69
C LEU A 152 8.57 -4.19 2.10
N ILE A 153 8.71 -2.96 1.59
CA ILE A 153 9.99 -2.50 1.05
C ILE A 153 11.04 -2.39 2.15
N ALA A 154 10.67 -1.86 3.33
CA ALA A 154 11.60 -1.72 4.44
C ALA A 154 12.15 -3.07 4.93
N ALA A 155 11.38 -4.16 4.85
CA ALA A 155 11.76 -5.48 5.36
C ALA A 155 12.52 -6.36 4.35
N LEU A 156 12.73 -5.96 3.09
CA LEU A 156 13.34 -6.82 2.07
C LEU A 156 14.80 -7.19 2.37
N SER A 157 15.59 -6.23 2.84
CA SER A 157 16.99 -6.40 3.21
C SER A 157 17.43 -5.32 4.20
N PRO A 158 18.59 -5.46 4.87
CA PRO A 158 19.16 -4.37 5.66
C PRO A 158 19.37 -3.08 4.84
N ASP A 159 19.82 -3.21 3.57
CA ASP A 159 19.99 -2.06 2.68
C ASP A 159 18.69 -1.33 2.42
N THR A 160 17.58 -2.06 2.17
CA THR A 160 16.28 -1.42 1.96
C THR A 160 15.68 -0.83 3.23
N SER A 161 15.96 -1.40 4.41
CA SER A 161 15.63 -0.76 5.70
C SER A 161 16.31 0.60 5.82
N GLN A 162 17.63 0.65 5.58
CA GLN A 162 18.40 1.88 5.61
C GLN A 162 17.95 2.86 4.51
N PHE A 163 17.68 2.38 3.30
CA PHE A 163 17.14 3.18 2.19
C PHE A 163 15.84 3.88 2.59
N CYS A 164 14.88 3.15 3.17
CA CYS A 164 13.62 3.74 3.62
C CYS A 164 13.83 4.81 4.72
N LEU A 165 14.73 4.58 5.65
CA LEU A 165 15.07 5.55 6.70
C LEU A 165 15.68 6.84 6.12
N GLU A 166 16.64 6.74 5.20
CA GLU A 166 17.26 7.90 4.56
C GLU A 166 16.28 8.66 3.67
N VAL A 167 15.40 7.94 2.93
CA VAL A 167 14.29 8.54 2.17
C VAL A 167 13.36 9.31 3.11
N ALA A 168 12.97 8.73 4.25
CA ALA A 168 12.11 9.40 5.22
C ALA A 168 12.76 10.68 5.79
N ARG A 169 14.05 10.61 6.15
CA ARG A 169 14.80 11.76 6.65
C ARG A 169 14.94 12.87 5.62
N ALA A 170 15.28 12.53 4.37
CA ALA A 170 15.38 13.47 3.28
C ALA A 170 14.02 14.11 2.95
N ALA A 171 12.97 13.32 2.87
CA ALA A 171 11.61 13.79 2.65
C ALA A 171 11.19 14.81 3.72
N LYS A 172 11.41 14.49 5.00
CA LYS A 172 11.09 15.39 6.11
C LYS A 172 11.91 16.67 6.11
N LYS A 173 13.22 16.57 5.82
CA LYS A 173 14.13 17.72 5.65
C LYS A 173 13.58 18.72 4.62
N HIS A 174 12.99 18.24 3.53
CA HIS A 174 12.47 19.05 2.44
C HIS A 174 10.94 19.31 2.53
N GLY A 175 10.30 19.04 3.67
CA GLY A 175 8.91 19.40 3.95
C GLY A 175 7.85 18.48 3.34
N SER A 176 8.24 17.31 2.83
CA SER A 176 7.28 16.27 2.45
C SER A 176 6.67 15.62 3.69
N ARG A 177 5.41 15.19 3.60
CA ARG A 177 4.77 14.36 4.63
C ARG A 177 5.03 12.89 4.37
N ILE A 178 5.15 12.12 5.45
CA ILE A 178 5.48 10.70 5.39
C ILE A 178 4.25 9.88 5.76
N SER A 179 3.85 8.98 4.87
CA SER A 179 2.83 7.96 5.08
C SER A 179 3.52 6.60 5.16
N PHE A 180 3.33 5.89 6.26
CA PHE A 180 3.91 4.58 6.47
C PHE A 180 2.83 3.55 6.79
N ASP A 181 2.71 2.54 5.92
CA ASP A 181 1.88 1.36 6.12
C ASP A 181 2.76 0.23 6.68
N LEU A 182 2.47 -0.22 7.89
CA LEU A 182 3.28 -1.22 8.59
C LEU A 182 3.35 -2.56 7.84
N ASN A 183 2.27 -2.98 7.23
CA ASN A 183 2.18 -4.08 6.27
C ASN A 183 3.06 -5.29 6.63
N HIS A 184 2.91 -5.82 7.86
CA HIS A 184 3.70 -6.92 8.39
C HIS A 184 3.63 -8.18 7.52
N ARG A 185 4.76 -8.85 7.36
CA ARG A 185 4.85 -10.17 6.71
C ARG A 185 5.80 -11.06 7.49
N ALA A 186 5.26 -12.01 8.23
CA ALA A 186 6.02 -12.91 9.11
C ALA A 186 7.22 -13.58 8.41
N SER A 187 7.09 -13.90 7.10
CA SER A 187 8.18 -14.52 6.33
C SER A 187 9.42 -13.64 6.17
N PHE A 188 9.28 -12.30 6.23
CA PHE A 188 10.40 -11.35 6.13
C PHE A 188 11.03 -11.05 7.48
N TRP A 189 10.24 -11.20 8.55
CA TRP A 189 10.66 -10.90 9.91
C TRP A 189 11.47 -12.04 10.55
N ARG A 190 11.29 -13.27 10.08
CA ARG A 190 11.93 -14.45 10.68
C ARG A 190 13.46 -14.30 10.80
N GLY A 191 13.96 -14.26 12.03
CA GLY A 191 15.37 -14.09 12.37
C GLY A 191 15.92 -12.67 12.20
N ARG A 192 15.01 -11.68 12.01
CA ARG A 192 15.34 -10.26 11.89
C ARG A 192 14.43 -9.38 12.76
N GLU A 193 13.76 -9.99 13.74
CA GLU A 193 12.71 -9.35 14.53
C GLU A 193 13.20 -8.07 15.22
N ASP A 194 14.36 -8.12 15.89
CA ASP A 194 14.92 -6.96 16.60
C ASP A 194 15.37 -5.86 15.62
N GLU A 195 16.03 -6.24 14.52
CA GLU A 195 16.48 -5.32 13.47
C GLU A 195 15.29 -4.57 12.87
N LEU A 196 14.27 -5.32 12.44
CA LEU A 196 13.09 -4.74 11.79
C LEU A 196 12.22 -3.94 12.77
N SER A 197 12.07 -4.41 14.01
CA SER A 197 11.37 -3.64 15.04
C SER A 197 12.03 -2.27 15.26
N ALA A 198 13.36 -2.21 15.33
CA ALA A 198 14.09 -0.95 15.47
C ALA A 198 13.87 -0.03 14.25
N ALA A 199 14.03 -0.55 13.03
CA ALA A 199 13.85 0.22 11.81
C ALA A 199 12.42 0.73 11.65
N PHE A 200 11.42 -0.11 11.92
CA PHE A 200 9.99 0.27 11.81
C PHE A 200 9.60 1.33 12.83
N LYS A 201 10.08 1.22 14.08
CA LYS A 201 9.85 2.24 15.12
C LYS A 201 10.48 3.57 14.73
N GLU A 202 11.66 3.56 14.12
CA GLU A 202 12.29 4.79 13.66
C GLU A 202 11.54 5.43 12.50
N ILE A 203 11.13 4.65 11.47
CA ILE A 203 10.30 5.14 10.36
C ILE A 203 8.96 5.67 10.89
N ALA A 204 8.31 4.94 11.80
CA ALA A 204 7.05 5.37 12.42
C ALA A 204 7.19 6.70 13.17
N SER A 205 8.31 6.91 13.88
CA SER A 205 8.60 8.18 14.59
C SER A 205 8.79 9.37 13.65
N LEU A 206 9.20 9.13 12.40
CA LEU A 206 9.33 10.15 11.36
C LEU A 206 8.02 10.40 10.61
N SER A 207 7.03 9.51 10.74
CA SER A 207 5.81 9.51 9.93
C SER A 207 4.78 10.51 10.43
N ASP A 208 4.05 11.10 9.47
CA ASP A 208 2.89 11.98 9.72
C ASP A 208 1.57 11.19 9.66
N ILE A 209 1.54 10.08 8.92
CA ILE A 209 0.40 9.18 8.75
C ILE A 209 0.88 7.75 9.00
N LEU A 210 0.26 7.06 9.98
CA LEU A 210 0.54 5.67 10.30
C LEU A 210 -0.66 4.78 9.95
N ILE A 211 -0.38 3.70 9.24
CA ILE A 211 -1.39 2.79 8.72
C ILE A 211 -1.02 1.35 9.11
N GLY A 212 -2.00 0.57 9.49
CA GLY A 212 -1.83 -0.84 9.80
C GLY A 212 -3.12 -1.45 10.31
N ASN A 213 -3.21 -2.77 10.33
CA ASN A 213 -4.26 -3.48 11.04
C ASN A 213 -3.82 -3.77 12.48
N GLU A 214 -4.67 -4.43 13.26
CA GLU A 214 -4.40 -4.78 14.65
C GLU A 214 -3.15 -5.66 14.83
N GLU A 215 -2.90 -6.58 13.90
CA GLU A 215 -1.73 -7.46 13.91
C GLU A 215 -0.46 -6.69 13.52
N ASP A 216 -0.54 -5.79 12.54
CA ASP A 216 0.58 -4.97 12.10
C ASP A 216 1.11 -4.09 13.25
N PHE A 217 0.24 -3.40 13.99
CA PHE A 217 0.64 -2.55 15.10
C PHE A 217 1.24 -3.36 16.25
N GLN A 218 0.69 -4.52 16.54
CA GLN A 218 1.20 -5.39 17.59
C GLN A 218 2.57 -5.97 17.23
N LEU A 219 2.72 -6.52 16.03
CA LEU A 219 3.93 -7.24 15.64
C LEU A 219 5.08 -6.30 15.25
N CYS A 220 4.78 -5.16 14.61
CA CYS A 220 5.82 -4.23 14.18
C CYS A 220 6.26 -3.24 15.27
N LEU A 221 5.30 -2.75 16.06
CA LEU A 221 5.54 -1.67 17.03
C LEU A 221 5.43 -2.13 18.50
N GLY A 222 4.91 -3.33 18.74
CA GLY A 222 4.70 -3.86 20.09
C GLY A 222 3.49 -3.28 20.81
N ILE A 223 2.54 -2.69 20.08
CA ILE A 223 1.34 -2.07 20.66
C ILE A 223 0.17 -3.04 20.54
N GLU A 224 -0.27 -3.56 21.67
CA GLU A 224 -1.39 -4.50 21.72
C GLU A 224 -2.68 -3.87 21.19
N GLY A 225 -3.46 -4.68 20.46
CA GLY A 225 -4.74 -4.32 19.89
C GLY A 225 -5.81 -5.37 20.20
N PRO A 226 -7.01 -5.24 19.60
CA PRO A 226 -7.99 -6.31 19.66
C PRO A 226 -7.44 -7.57 18.98
N GLU A 227 -7.95 -8.74 19.39
CA GLU A 227 -7.58 -10.02 18.78
C GLU A 227 -7.82 -9.98 17.26
N ALA A 228 -6.78 -10.33 16.50
CA ALA A 228 -6.79 -10.29 15.04
C ALA A 228 -7.78 -11.27 14.44
N GLY A 229 -8.51 -10.81 13.40
CA GLY A 229 -9.48 -11.62 12.69
C GLY A 229 -10.74 -11.96 13.49
N GLY A 230 -11.46 -13.00 13.06
CA GLY A 230 -12.67 -13.48 13.70
C GLY A 230 -13.94 -12.76 13.24
N LYS A 231 -15.07 -13.11 13.89
CA LYS A 231 -16.40 -12.56 13.62
C LYS A 231 -16.74 -11.43 14.59
N GLY A 232 -17.71 -10.60 14.18
CA GLY A 232 -18.22 -9.54 15.05
C GLY A 232 -17.30 -8.34 15.17
N ILE A 233 -16.60 -8.00 14.11
CA ILE A 233 -15.64 -6.89 14.10
C ILE A 233 -16.25 -5.55 14.50
N ALA A 234 -17.55 -5.35 14.24
CA ALA A 234 -18.27 -4.15 14.70
C ALA A 234 -18.29 -3.99 16.22
N ALA A 235 -18.30 -5.09 16.97
CA ALA A 235 -18.24 -5.07 18.44
C ALA A 235 -16.84 -4.76 18.99
N LYS A 236 -15.81 -4.80 18.15
CA LYS A 236 -14.40 -4.56 18.52
C LYS A 236 -13.96 -3.11 18.29
N ILE A 237 -14.82 -2.23 17.77
CA ILE A 237 -14.47 -0.84 17.39
C ILE A 237 -13.84 -0.06 18.54
N ASP A 238 -14.35 -0.18 19.74
CA ASP A 238 -13.78 0.52 20.90
C ASP A 238 -12.36 0.01 21.21
N GLY A 239 -12.09 -1.30 21.06
CA GLY A 239 -10.75 -1.85 21.19
C GLY A 239 -9.77 -1.32 20.13
N PHE A 240 -10.25 -1.09 18.90
CA PHE A 240 -9.44 -0.42 17.85
C PHE A 240 -9.15 1.04 18.19
N LYS A 241 -10.13 1.77 18.72
CA LYS A 241 -9.92 3.16 19.18
C LYS A 241 -8.90 3.23 20.31
N ASP A 242 -8.99 2.31 21.28
CA ASP A 242 -8.05 2.21 22.39
C ASP A 242 -6.63 1.90 21.91
N MET A 243 -6.49 0.99 20.94
CA MET A 243 -5.21 0.71 20.29
C MET A 243 -4.65 1.98 19.61
N ILE A 244 -5.45 2.67 18.80
CA ILE A 244 -5.04 3.90 18.12
C ILE A 244 -4.63 4.99 19.13
N ASN A 245 -5.33 5.13 20.26
CA ASN A 245 -4.95 6.08 21.30
C ASN A 245 -3.57 5.75 21.92
N ARG A 246 -3.23 4.46 22.10
CA ARG A 246 -1.89 4.04 22.55
C ARG A 246 -0.83 4.34 21.49
N ILE A 247 -1.10 4.06 20.21
CA ILE A 247 -0.19 4.39 19.11
C ILE A 247 0.06 5.90 19.05
N LYS A 248 -1.00 6.71 19.15
CA LYS A 248 -0.92 8.16 19.15
C LYS A 248 -0.11 8.70 20.32
N ALA A 249 -0.20 8.10 21.50
CA ALA A 249 0.59 8.50 22.67
C ALA A 249 2.09 8.23 22.47
N GLU A 250 2.44 7.12 21.81
CA GLU A 250 3.84 6.75 21.54
C GLU A 250 4.41 7.49 20.33
N TYR A 251 3.62 7.67 19.27
CA TYR A 251 4.03 8.31 18.01
C TYR A 251 3.34 9.68 17.84
N SER A 252 3.56 10.58 18.80
CA SER A 252 2.91 11.90 18.86
C SER A 252 3.28 12.85 17.71
N GLY A 253 4.29 12.51 16.90
CA GLY A 253 4.64 13.23 15.65
C GLY A 253 3.67 12.96 14.51
N ALA A 254 2.95 11.84 14.53
CA ALA A 254 1.92 11.53 13.55
C ALA A 254 0.59 12.20 13.92
N SER A 255 -0.11 12.68 12.90
CA SER A 255 -1.38 13.38 13.05
C SER A 255 -2.58 12.62 12.47
N MET A 256 -2.32 11.52 11.75
CA MET A 256 -3.37 10.65 11.20
C MET A 256 -3.00 9.18 11.37
N PHE A 257 -3.99 8.39 11.80
CA PHE A 257 -3.86 6.95 12.03
C PHE A 257 -5.01 6.24 11.33
N ALA A 258 -4.72 5.17 10.58
CA ALA A 258 -5.75 4.50 9.80
C ALA A 258 -5.65 2.97 9.93
N THR A 259 -6.81 2.33 10.00
CA THR A 259 -6.94 0.87 9.97
C THR A 259 -8.18 0.46 9.18
N THR A 260 -8.10 -0.68 8.49
CA THR A 260 -9.24 -1.31 7.84
C THR A 260 -9.86 -2.36 8.74
N LEU A 261 -11.17 -2.47 8.70
CA LEU A 261 -11.94 -3.48 9.41
C LEU A 261 -12.44 -4.51 8.40
N ARG A 262 -12.09 -5.78 8.58
CA ARG A 262 -12.48 -6.82 7.63
C ARG A 262 -12.91 -8.11 8.32
N GLU A 263 -14.11 -8.57 7.95
CA GLU A 263 -14.58 -9.92 8.28
C GLU A 263 -14.84 -10.67 6.97
N VAL A 264 -14.36 -11.90 6.88
CA VAL A 264 -14.45 -12.73 5.67
C VAL A 264 -15.60 -13.71 5.84
N GLU A 265 -16.66 -13.57 5.05
CA GLU A 265 -17.77 -14.53 5.02
C GLU A 265 -17.51 -15.65 3.99
N SER A 266 -16.97 -15.29 2.84
CA SER A 266 -16.52 -16.21 1.79
C SER A 266 -15.44 -15.51 0.95
N ALA A 267 -14.84 -16.20 -0.02
CA ALA A 267 -13.88 -15.60 -0.93
C ALA A 267 -14.45 -14.38 -1.69
N ASN A 268 -15.78 -14.35 -1.91
CA ASN A 268 -16.46 -13.35 -2.72
C ASN A 268 -17.37 -12.39 -1.93
N ARG A 269 -17.43 -12.52 -0.60
CA ARG A 269 -18.26 -11.67 0.28
C ARG A 269 -17.47 -11.33 1.54
N HIS A 270 -17.24 -10.04 1.74
CA HIS A 270 -16.60 -9.52 2.94
C HIS A 270 -17.45 -8.44 3.58
N MET A 271 -17.37 -8.36 4.91
CA MET A 271 -17.74 -7.17 5.65
C MET A 271 -16.52 -6.24 5.69
N TRP A 272 -16.65 -5.05 5.14
CA TRP A 272 -15.58 -4.09 4.94
C TRP A 272 -15.89 -2.76 5.62
N GLY A 273 -15.00 -2.31 6.49
CA GLY A 273 -15.09 -1.06 7.23
C GLY A 273 -13.73 -0.39 7.37
N ALA A 274 -13.69 0.77 8.00
CA ALA A 274 -12.46 1.50 8.25
C ALA A 274 -12.57 2.42 9.47
N ILE A 275 -11.44 2.70 10.09
CA ILE A 275 -11.29 3.74 11.11
C ILE A 275 -10.13 4.65 10.68
N VAL A 276 -10.37 5.96 10.71
CA VAL A 276 -9.32 6.98 10.61
C VAL A 276 -9.44 7.88 11.84
N CYS A 277 -8.34 8.08 12.53
CA CYS A 277 -8.20 9.06 13.60
C CYS A 277 -7.37 10.23 13.06
N SER A 278 -7.88 11.45 13.20
CA SER A 278 -7.18 12.70 12.86
C SER A 278 -7.27 13.69 14.01
N GLY A 279 -6.14 14.03 14.61
CA GLY A 279 -6.15 14.71 15.87
C GLY A 279 -6.82 13.85 16.96
N ASP A 280 -7.90 14.33 17.56
CA ASP A 280 -8.69 13.60 18.56
C ASP A 280 -9.97 12.95 17.98
N ASP A 281 -10.28 13.22 16.72
CA ASP A 281 -11.51 12.80 16.09
C ASP A 281 -11.38 11.43 15.41
N PHE A 282 -12.31 10.53 15.73
CA PHE A 282 -12.44 9.22 15.10
C PHE A 282 -13.53 9.21 14.04
N HIS A 283 -13.18 8.90 12.81
CA HIS A 283 -14.09 8.69 11.69
C HIS A 283 -14.22 7.20 11.42
N VAL A 284 -15.39 6.64 11.69
CA VAL A 284 -15.64 5.21 11.62
C VAL A 284 -16.63 4.90 10.51
N VAL A 285 -16.22 4.09 9.55
CA VAL A 285 -17.13 3.43 8.62
C VAL A 285 -17.40 2.03 9.16
N LEU A 286 -18.61 1.80 9.65
CA LEU A 286 -19.04 0.47 10.10
C LEU A 286 -18.92 -0.54 8.96
N PRO A 287 -18.57 -1.81 9.26
CA PRO A 287 -18.47 -2.83 8.24
C PRO A 287 -19.78 -2.98 7.45
N ARG A 288 -19.66 -2.86 6.12
CA ARG A 288 -20.74 -3.10 5.15
C ARG A 288 -20.36 -4.25 4.24
N GLU A 289 -21.33 -5.02 3.80
CA GLU A 289 -21.08 -6.09 2.83
C GLU A 289 -20.60 -5.52 1.50
N ILE A 290 -19.53 -6.11 0.96
CA ILE A 290 -19.03 -5.86 -0.39
C ILE A 290 -18.86 -7.16 -1.15
N GLY A 291 -19.13 -7.11 -2.47
CA GLY A 291 -18.77 -8.18 -3.39
C GLY A 291 -17.27 -8.12 -3.70
N VAL A 292 -16.62 -9.28 -3.68
CA VAL A 292 -15.18 -9.39 -3.90
C VAL A 292 -14.91 -10.31 -5.09
N LEU A 293 -14.24 -9.77 -6.10
CA LEU A 293 -13.66 -10.55 -7.19
C LEU A 293 -12.24 -11.00 -6.82
N ASP A 294 -11.46 -10.07 -6.28
CA ASP A 294 -10.14 -10.31 -5.72
C ASP A 294 -9.94 -9.49 -4.44
N ARG A 295 -9.57 -10.15 -3.35
CA ARG A 295 -9.37 -9.44 -2.06
C ARG A 295 -8.03 -8.73 -1.95
N ILE A 296 -7.06 -9.07 -2.83
CA ILE A 296 -5.71 -8.51 -2.79
C ILE A 296 -5.77 -7.08 -3.31
N GLY A 297 -5.07 -6.17 -2.63
CA GLY A 297 -5.07 -4.75 -2.99
C GLY A 297 -6.24 -3.92 -2.42
N GLY A 298 -7.21 -4.54 -1.73
CA GLY A 298 -8.30 -3.77 -1.10
C GLY A 298 -7.79 -2.80 -0.02
N GLY A 299 -6.80 -3.22 0.78
CA GLY A 299 -6.09 -2.36 1.73
C GLY A 299 -5.36 -1.20 1.02
N ASP A 300 -4.58 -1.53 -0.01
CA ASP A 300 -3.85 -0.55 -0.81
C ASP A 300 -4.82 0.47 -1.46
N GLY A 301 -5.98 0.00 -1.95
CA GLY A 301 -7.05 0.85 -2.48
C GLY A 301 -7.62 1.79 -1.43
N PHE A 302 -7.83 1.32 -0.18
CA PHE A 302 -8.26 2.16 0.93
C PHE A 302 -7.23 3.24 1.23
N VAL A 303 -5.97 2.86 1.40
CA VAL A 303 -4.87 3.79 1.68
C VAL A 303 -4.73 4.82 0.55
N GLY A 304 -4.74 4.35 -0.70
CA GLY A 304 -4.65 5.22 -1.89
C GLY A 304 -5.77 6.25 -1.95
N GLY A 305 -7.02 5.83 -1.69
CA GLY A 305 -8.17 6.73 -1.66
C GLY A 305 -8.14 7.72 -0.50
N MET A 306 -7.72 7.27 0.69
CA MET A 306 -7.55 8.14 1.86
C MET A 306 -6.47 9.20 1.58
N LEU A 307 -5.30 8.81 1.08
CA LEU A 307 -4.20 9.72 0.74
C LEU A 307 -4.58 10.67 -0.40
N TYR A 308 -5.37 10.22 -1.37
CA TYR A 308 -5.93 11.10 -2.39
C TYR A 308 -6.77 12.21 -1.75
N GLY A 309 -7.63 11.88 -0.78
CA GLY A 309 -8.40 12.86 -0.04
C GLY A 309 -7.51 13.87 0.73
N VAL A 310 -6.44 13.41 1.36
CA VAL A 310 -5.43 14.27 2.02
C VAL A 310 -4.80 15.21 1.00
N LEU A 311 -4.40 14.71 -0.19
CA LEU A 311 -3.83 15.51 -1.28
C LEU A 311 -4.79 16.55 -1.84
N LYS A 312 -6.10 16.28 -1.77
CA LYS A 312 -7.19 17.22 -2.14
C LYS A 312 -7.57 18.17 -1.01
N ASN A 313 -6.89 18.08 0.14
CA ASN A 313 -7.17 18.87 1.34
C ASN A 313 -8.61 18.70 1.86
N TRP A 314 -9.16 17.49 1.77
CA TRP A 314 -10.47 17.15 2.33
C TRP A 314 -10.36 16.90 3.84
N ASP A 315 -11.49 17.06 4.55
CA ASP A 315 -11.58 16.65 5.95
C ASP A 315 -11.39 15.12 6.11
N ALA A 316 -11.08 14.69 7.32
CA ALA A 316 -10.76 13.31 7.59
C ALA A 316 -11.95 12.36 7.39
N GLU A 317 -13.19 12.82 7.62
CA GLU A 317 -14.39 12.03 7.35
C GLU A 317 -14.51 11.71 5.86
N LYS A 318 -14.36 12.73 5.01
CA LYS A 318 -14.39 12.58 3.56
C LYS A 318 -13.26 11.71 3.05
N CYS A 319 -12.03 11.85 3.61
CA CYS A 319 -10.90 10.96 3.32
C CYS A 319 -11.23 9.50 3.66
N THR A 320 -11.87 9.25 4.82
CA THR A 320 -12.26 7.90 5.27
C THR A 320 -13.28 7.27 4.34
N HIS A 321 -14.31 8.03 3.95
CA HIS A 321 -15.37 7.56 3.05
C HIS A 321 -14.84 7.23 1.65
N PHE A 322 -14.00 8.09 1.10
CA PHE A 322 -13.38 7.88 -0.21
C PHE A 322 -12.38 6.73 -0.18
N GLY A 323 -11.59 6.60 0.89
CA GLY A 323 -10.70 5.47 1.11
C GLY A 323 -11.47 4.16 1.16
N TRP A 324 -12.55 4.08 1.95
CA TRP A 324 -13.42 2.91 2.01
C TRP A 324 -13.94 2.50 0.62
N ALA A 325 -14.45 3.47 -0.13
CA ALA A 325 -15.01 3.22 -1.46
C ALA A 325 -13.93 2.82 -2.48
N SER A 326 -12.71 3.39 -2.39
CA SER A 326 -11.57 3.02 -3.24
C SER A 326 -11.10 1.59 -2.96
N GLY A 327 -11.09 1.16 -1.69
CA GLY A 327 -10.79 -0.23 -1.32
C GLY A 327 -11.85 -1.20 -1.83
N ALA A 328 -13.14 -0.83 -1.73
CA ALA A 328 -14.23 -1.62 -2.28
C ALA A 328 -14.17 -1.69 -3.82
N LEU A 329 -13.77 -0.61 -4.50
CA LEU A 329 -13.52 -0.61 -5.94
C LEU A 329 -12.39 -1.57 -6.32
N ALA A 330 -11.25 -1.51 -5.62
CA ALA A 330 -10.12 -2.39 -5.87
C ALA A 330 -10.51 -3.87 -5.74
N ALA A 331 -11.34 -4.21 -4.77
CA ALA A 331 -11.85 -5.57 -4.57
C ALA A 331 -12.72 -6.11 -5.74
N THR A 332 -13.17 -5.26 -6.65
CA THR A 332 -13.94 -5.65 -7.86
C THR A 332 -13.08 -5.87 -9.09
N MET A 333 -11.76 -5.75 -8.98
CA MET A 333 -10.81 -5.85 -10.09
C MET A 333 -9.92 -7.08 -9.95
N LEU A 334 -9.43 -7.61 -11.08
CA LEU A 334 -8.43 -8.70 -11.08
C LEU A 334 -7.00 -8.20 -10.90
N THR A 335 -6.80 -6.89 -10.97
CA THR A 335 -5.56 -6.22 -10.58
C THR A 335 -5.55 -6.05 -9.06
N ASP A 336 -4.39 -6.08 -8.45
CA ASP A 336 -4.24 -5.77 -7.02
C ASP A 336 -4.20 -4.27 -6.72
N TYR A 337 -4.61 -3.45 -7.67
CA TYR A 337 -4.75 -2.00 -7.51
C TYR A 337 -6.07 -1.48 -8.10
N GLY A 338 -6.62 -0.45 -7.46
CA GLY A 338 -7.80 0.24 -7.94
C GLY A 338 -7.50 1.10 -9.16
N GLN A 339 -8.40 1.10 -10.13
CA GLN A 339 -8.32 1.90 -11.36
C GLN A 339 -9.59 2.77 -11.48
N PRO A 340 -9.74 3.81 -10.64
CA PRO A 340 -10.93 4.68 -10.72
C PRO A 340 -10.92 5.46 -12.04
N ALA A 341 -12.04 5.46 -12.75
CA ALA A 341 -12.22 6.26 -13.97
C ALA A 341 -12.29 7.77 -13.66
N ASN A 342 -12.85 8.12 -12.50
CA ASN A 342 -12.98 9.48 -11.96
C ASN A 342 -13.46 9.43 -10.50
N GLU A 343 -13.49 10.59 -9.83
CA GLU A 343 -13.99 10.70 -8.44
C GLU A 343 -15.45 10.25 -8.31
N GLU A 344 -16.29 10.55 -9.32
CA GLU A 344 -17.71 10.23 -9.29
C GLU A 344 -17.97 8.72 -9.21
N GLN A 345 -17.16 7.89 -9.90
CA GLN A 345 -17.23 6.44 -9.80
C GLN A 345 -16.99 5.97 -8.35
N VAL A 346 -15.98 6.49 -7.70
CA VAL A 346 -15.65 6.14 -6.32
C VAL A 346 -16.77 6.57 -5.37
N TRP A 347 -17.26 7.80 -5.50
CA TRP A 347 -18.39 8.30 -4.70
C TRP A 347 -19.67 7.50 -4.93
N SER A 348 -19.92 6.99 -6.15
CA SER A 348 -21.09 6.14 -6.39
C SER A 348 -21.06 4.82 -5.63
N ILE A 349 -19.85 4.26 -5.42
CA ILE A 349 -19.66 3.07 -4.59
C ILE A 349 -19.96 3.39 -3.11
N TRP A 350 -19.46 4.53 -2.62
CA TRP A 350 -19.76 4.99 -1.27
C TRP A 350 -21.29 5.10 -1.03
N GLN A 351 -22.00 5.64 -2.01
CA GLN A 351 -23.45 5.84 -1.98
C GLN A 351 -24.26 4.54 -2.21
N GLY A 352 -23.60 3.41 -2.52
CA GLY A 352 -24.28 2.16 -2.84
C GLY A 352 -25.03 2.20 -4.16
N ASN A 353 -24.67 3.09 -5.08
CA ASN A 353 -25.37 3.29 -6.35
C ASN A 353 -24.74 2.43 -7.45
N ALA A 354 -25.28 1.22 -7.63
CA ALA A 354 -24.86 0.28 -8.68
C ALA A 354 -25.71 0.37 -9.98
N ARG A 355 -26.51 1.42 -10.14
CA ARG A 355 -27.36 1.57 -11.34
C ARG A 355 -26.52 1.96 -12.56
N VAL A 356 -26.96 1.48 -13.73
CA VAL A 356 -26.37 1.88 -15.02
C VAL A 356 -26.48 3.40 -15.19
N LYS A 357 -25.33 4.04 -15.37
CA LYS A 357 -25.23 5.46 -15.79
C LYS A 357 -25.18 5.51 -17.32
N ARG A 358 -26.00 6.35 -17.94
CA ARG A 358 -26.07 6.58 -19.40
C ARG A 358 -25.69 8.01 -19.71
#